data_2b09f8cb81bd17b6632e1dea6cd5a809
#
_entry.id   2b09f8cb81bd17b6632e1dea6cd5a809
#
_cell.length_a   1.000
_cell.length_b   1.000
_cell.length_c   1.000
_cell.angle_alpha   90.00
_cell.angle_beta   90.00
_cell.angle_gamma   90.00
#
_symmetry.space_group_name_H-M   'P 1'
#
loop_
_entity.id
_entity.type
_entity.pdbx_description
1 polymer ?
#
loop_
_entity_poly.entity_id
_entity_poly.type
_entity_poly.pdbx_seq_one_letter_code
_entity_poly.pdbx_strand_id
1 'polypeptide(L)'
;MKTPNQKAWWLVAPVVLLVAFNAVIPLMAVVNYSVQETFGNNEFFFEGVRWFQQVMQSARFREALQRQLLFTGIVLAIQVPLGVAIALAMPRKGVGVSICLVLMAMPLLIPYNVVGAMWNIFALPDIGLMGKGLNELGFNFNYTRQPVAAWITLVAMDVWHWT
;
A
#
# COMPACT_ATOMS: atom_id res chain seq x y z
N MET A 1 -40.55 -6.59 2.43
CA MET A 1 -39.41 -5.87 1.84
C MET A 1 -39.63 -4.38 2.08
N LYS A 2 -38.74 -3.69 2.81
CA LYS A 2 -38.85 -2.22 2.98
C LYS A 2 -38.54 -1.54 1.66
N THR A 3 -39.44 -0.71 1.16
CA THR A 3 -39.20 0.11 -0.03
C THR A 3 -38.00 1.02 0.19
N PRO A 4 -37.03 1.07 -0.73
CA PRO A 4 -35.85 1.92 -0.59
C PRO A 4 -36.28 3.38 -0.46
N ASN A 5 -35.79 4.05 0.58
CA ASN A 5 -36.17 5.44 0.85
C ASN A 5 -35.45 6.35 -0.17
N GLN A 6 -36.13 6.70 -1.24
CA GLN A 6 -35.61 7.56 -2.32
C GLN A 6 -35.14 8.94 -1.82
N LYS A 7 -35.70 9.44 -0.70
CA LYS A 7 -35.24 10.71 -0.10
C LYS A 7 -33.80 10.65 0.46
N ALA A 8 -33.31 9.45 0.78
CA ALA A 8 -31.93 9.29 1.25
C ALA A 8 -30.89 9.68 0.16
N TRP A 9 -31.25 9.54 -1.13
CA TRP A 9 -30.37 9.93 -2.23
C TRP A 9 -30.04 11.43 -2.24
N TRP A 10 -30.97 12.29 -1.82
CA TRP A 10 -30.72 13.73 -1.73
C TRP A 10 -29.67 14.09 -0.67
N LEU A 11 -29.53 13.29 0.39
CA LEU A 11 -28.50 13.48 1.41
C LEU A 11 -27.12 13.01 0.94
N VAL A 12 -27.09 11.99 0.09
CA VAL A 12 -25.86 11.41 -0.44
C VAL A 12 -25.37 12.12 -1.70
N ALA A 13 -26.28 12.70 -2.48
CA ALA A 13 -25.99 13.35 -3.76
C ALA A 13 -24.86 14.39 -3.70
N PRO A 14 -24.80 15.33 -2.73
CA PRO A 14 -23.71 16.30 -2.66
C PRO A 14 -22.34 15.65 -2.50
N VAL A 15 -22.25 14.59 -1.67
CA VAL A 15 -21.00 13.85 -1.44
C VAL A 15 -20.59 13.08 -2.69
N VAL A 16 -21.55 12.41 -3.35
CA VAL A 16 -21.28 11.68 -4.60
C VAL A 16 -20.82 12.63 -5.69
N LEU A 17 -21.42 13.81 -5.82
CA LEU A 17 -20.99 14.83 -6.79
C LEU A 17 -19.57 15.31 -6.51
N LEU A 18 -19.25 15.64 -5.25
CA LEU A 18 -17.89 16.05 -4.87
C LEU A 18 -16.85 14.95 -5.16
N VAL A 19 -17.16 13.70 -4.81
CA VAL A 19 -16.28 12.56 -5.09
C VAL A 19 -16.15 12.35 -6.60
N ALA A 20 -17.25 12.45 -7.35
CA ALA A 20 -17.23 12.31 -8.81
C ALA A 20 -16.34 13.38 -9.47
N PHE A 21 -16.47 14.64 -9.09
CA PHE A 21 -15.60 15.70 -9.61
C PHE A 21 -14.13 15.46 -9.30
N ASN A 22 -13.82 15.09 -8.06
CA ASN A 22 -12.45 14.81 -7.62
C ASN A 22 -11.86 13.55 -8.27
N ALA A 23 -12.66 12.61 -8.72
CA ALA A 23 -12.19 11.40 -9.41
C ALA A 23 -12.16 11.56 -10.93
N VAL A 24 -13.24 12.08 -11.52
CA VAL A 24 -13.41 12.13 -12.98
C VAL A 24 -12.43 13.10 -13.63
N ILE A 25 -12.26 14.31 -13.06
CA ILE A 25 -11.37 15.32 -13.66
C ILE A 25 -9.92 14.83 -13.73
N PRO A 26 -9.30 14.31 -12.64
CA PRO A 26 -7.95 13.76 -12.72
C PRO A 26 -7.85 12.56 -13.66
N LEU A 27 -8.86 11.68 -13.70
CA LEU A 27 -8.86 10.54 -14.62
C LEU A 27 -8.90 10.99 -16.08
N MET A 28 -9.73 11.98 -16.41
CA MET A 28 -9.75 12.55 -17.75
C MET A 28 -8.39 13.17 -18.13
N ALA A 29 -7.77 13.88 -17.20
CA ALA A 29 -6.44 14.45 -17.42
C ALA A 29 -5.40 13.35 -17.67
N VAL A 30 -5.39 12.28 -16.84
CA VAL A 30 -4.49 11.13 -17.02
C VAL A 30 -4.69 10.47 -18.39
N VAL A 31 -5.94 10.21 -18.78
CA VAL A 31 -6.25 9.62 -20.09
C VAL A 31 -5.79 10.53 -21.23
N ASN A 32 -6.03 11.84 -21.11
CA ASN A 32 -5.60 12.80 -22.12
C ASN A 32 -4.07 12.84 -22.26
N TYR A 33 -3.33 12.95 -21.14
CA TYR A 33 -1.87 12.94 -21.16
C TYR A 33 -1.26 11.60 -21.58
N SER A 34 -1.93 10.49 -21.33
CA SER A 34 -1.42 9.16 -21.67
C SER A 34 -1.31 8.88 -23.18
N VAL A 35 -2.04 9.64 -24.00
CA VAL A 35 -2.03 9.54 -25.47
C VAL A 35 -1.28 10.69 -26.17
N GLN A 36 -0.62 11.54 -25.39
CA GLN A 36 0.10 12.71 -25.88
C GLN A 36 1.60 12.63 -25.57
N GLU A 37 2.42 13.23 -26.41
CA GLU A 37 3.80 13.57 -26.09
C GLU A 37 3.85 15.04 -25.66
N THR A 38 4.51 15.31 -24.51
CA THR A 38 4.63 16.65 -23.96
C THR A 38 6.05 17.15 -24.12
N PHE A 39 6.24 18.22 -24.89
CA PHE A 39 7.51 18.92 -24.98
C PHE A 39 7.55 20.09 -24.00
N GLY A 40 8.74 20.48 -23.56
CA GLY A 40 8.96 21.43 -22.46
C GLY A 40 8.38 22.84 -22.60
N ASN A 41 7.74 23.19 -23.73
CA ASN A 41 7.14 24.51 -24.01
C ASN A 41 5.60 24.47 -24.04
N ASN A 42 4.95 23.58 -23.30
CA ASN A 42 3.50 23.37 -23.38
C ASN A 42 3.00 22.96 -24.78
N GLU A 43 3.84 22.36 -25.58
CA GLU A 43 3.44 21.75 -26.84
C GLU A 43 3.03 20.29 -26.61
N PHE A 44 1.84 19.93 -27.12
CA PHE A 44 1.24 18.63 -26.97
C PHE A 44 0.99 18.03 -28.35
N PHE A 45 1.56 16.88 -28.61
CA PHE A 45 1.35 16.14 -29.86
C PHE A 45 0.62 14.83 -29.57
N PHE A 46 -0.38 14.52 -30.36
CA PHE A 46 -1.13 13.27 -30.21
C PHE A 46 -0.32 12.09 -30.74
N GLU A 47 0.11 11.21 -29.84
CA GLU A 47 0.89 9.99 -30.14
C GLU A 47 0.06 8.70 -30.10
N GLY A 48 -1.20 8.79 -29.75
CA GLY A 48 -2.10 7.65 -29.67
C GLY A 48 -1.65 6.60 -28.66
N VAL A 49 -1.54 5.35 -29.11
CA VAL A 49 -1.20 4.20 -28.23
C VAL A 49 0.29 3.85 -28.19
N ARG A 50 1.15 4.65 -28.81
CA ARG A 50 2.59 4.38 -28.93
C ARG A 50 3.26 4.16 -27.56
N TRP A 51 2.95 5.00 -26.59
CA TRP A 51 3.50 4.89 -25.24
C TRP A 51 3.09 3.61 -24.54
N PHE A 52 1.84 3.18 -24.72
CA PHE A 52 1.36 1.91 -24.16
C PHE A 52 2.12 0.72 -24.76
N GLN A 53 2.34 0.72 -26.08
CA GLN A 53 3.12 -0.33 -26.74
C GLN A 53 4.56 -0.37 -26.23
N GLN A 54 5.20 0.81 -26.09
CA GLN A 54 6.56 0.90 -25.60
C GLN A 54 6.69 0.42 -24.15
N VAL A 55 5.74 0.79 -23.28
CA VAL A 55 5.72 0.34 -21.88
C VAL A 55 5.55 -1.17 -21.80
N MET A 56 4.60 -1.74 -22.54
CA MET A 56 4.35 -3.18 -22.54
C MET A 56 5.53 -4.01 -23.08
N GLN A 57 6.30 -3.46 -24.02
CA GLN A 57 7.51 -4.08 -24.53
C GLN A 57 8.72 -3.91 -23.61
N SER A 58 8.67 -2.97 -22.68
CA SER A 58 9.77 -2.69 -21.76
C SER A 58 10.01 -3.86 -20.80
N ALA A 59 11.24 -4.38 -20.77
CA ALA A 59 11.65 -5.39 -19.81
C ALA A 59 11.50 -4.88 -18.35
N ARG A 60 11.85 -3.61 -18.13
CA ARG A 60 11.72 -2.96 -16.82
C ARG A 60 10.28 -2.97 -16.30
N PHE A 61 9.30 -2.69 -17.16
CA PHE A 61 7.88 -2.73 -16.79
C PHE A 61 7.43 -4.14 -16.41
N ARG A 62 7.79 -5.14 -17.22
CA ARG A 62 7.42 -6.54 -16.97
C ARG A 62 8.01 -7.05 -15.66
N GLU A 63 9.29 -6.76 -15.39
CA GLU A 63 9.94 -7.10 -14.13
C GLU A 63 9.29 -6.39 -12.93
N ALA A 64 8.98 -5.08 -13.06
CA ALA A 64 8.30 -4.33 -12.01
C ALA A 64 6.90 -4.91 -11.73
N LEU A 65 6.15 -5.26 -12.78
CA LEU A 65 4.82 -5.87 -12.65
C LEU A 65 4.90 -7.24 -11.96
N GLN A 66 5.86 -8.09 -12.34
CA GLN A 66 6.08 -9.38 -11.69
C GLN A 66 6.42 -9.22 -10.20
N ARG A 67 7.32 -8.30 -9.88
CA ARG A 67 7.68 -8.00 -8.47
C ARG A 67 6.46 -7.50 -7.69
N GLN A 68 5.66 -6.63 -8.29
CA GLN A 68 4.45 -6.10 -7.65
C GLN A 68 3.42 -7.21 -7.38
N LEU A 69 3.16 -8.07 -8.37
CA LEU A 69 2.23 -9.19 -8.20
C LEU A 69 2.72 -10.18 -7.15
N LEU A 70 4.02 -10.49 -7.14
CA LEU A 70 4.63 -11.36 -6.16
C LEU A 70 4.52 -10.75 -4.74
N PHE A 71 4.87 -9.47 -4.59
CA PHE A 71 4.74 -8.75 -3.32
C PHE A 71 3.32 -8.78 -2.80
N THR A 72 2.35 -8.38 -3.62
CA THR A 72 0.93 -8.37 -3.26
C THR A 72 0.44 -9.77 -2.87
N GLY A 73 0.83 -10.80 -3.63
CA GLY A 73 0.48 -12.19 -3.32
C GLY A 73 1.02 -12.64 -1.95
N ILE A 74 2.28 -12.36 -1.65
CA ILE A 74 2.92 -12.71 -0.37
C ILE A 74 2.24 -11.96 0.78
N VAL A 75 2.06 -10.65 0.62
CA VAL A 75 1.44 -9.81 1.65
C VAL A 75 0.03 -10.29 1.97
N LEU A 76 -0.82 -10.49 0.97
CA LEU A 76 -2.19 -11.00 1.17
C LEU A 76 -2.22 -12.40 1.79
N ALA A 77 -1.31 -13.28 1.38
CA ALA A 77 -1.21 -14.63 1.94
C ALA A 77 -0.83 -14.63 3.43
N ILE A 78 -0.18 -13.59 3.92
CA ILE A 78 0.17 -13.42 5.34
C ILE A 78 -0.91 -12.61 6.07
N GLN A 79 -1.30 -11.45 5.55
CA GLN A 79 -2.21 -10.52 6.23
C GLN A 79 -3.59 -11.11 6.43
N VAL A 80 -4.15 -11.79 5.44
CA VAL A 80 -5.51 -12.32 5.55
C VAL A 80 -5.62 -13.39 6.64
N PRO A 81 -4.77 -14.45 6.69
CA PRO A 81 -4.81 -15.40 7.78
C PRO A 81 -4.48 -14.79 9.15
N LEU A 82 -3.50 -13.88 9.19
CA LEU A 82 -3.11 -13.20 10.42
C LEU A 82 -4.24 -12.32 10.96
N GLY A 83 -4.87 -11.51 10.11
CA GLY A 83 -6.01 -10.69 10.49
C GLY A 83 -7.20 -11.52 11.00
N VAL A 84 -7.51 -12.64 10.33
CA VAL A 84 -8.54 -13.59 10.80
C VAL A 84 -8.15 -14.19 12.15
N ALA A 85 -6.90 -14.62 12.32
CA ALA A 85 -6.43 -15.19 13.59
C ALA A 85 -6.53 -14.17 14.73
N ILE A 86 -6.11 -12.93 14.52
CA ILE A 86 -6.23 -11.83 15.48
C ILE A 86 -7.70 -11.58 15.82
N ALA A 87 -8.58 -11.49 14.82
CA ALA A 87 -10.01 -11.27 15.02
C ALA A 87 -10.66 -12.39 15.83
N LEU A 88 -10.28 -13.64 15.60
CA LEU A 88 -10.79 -14.80 16.37
C LEU A 88 -10.24 -14.83 17.80
N ALA A 89 -9.01 -14.37 18.01
CA ALA A 89 -8.37 -14.31 19.32
C ALA A 89 -8.82 -13.10 20.17
N MET A 90 -9.49 -12.12 19.54
CA MET A 90 -9.90 -10.88 20.23
C MET A 90 -10.92 -11.16 21.34
N PRO A 91 -10.74 -10.58 22.54
CA PRO A 91 -11.73 -10.67 23.62
C PRO A 91 -13.08 -10.10 23.19
N ARG A 92 -14.17 -10.79 23.58
CA ARG A 92 -15.52 -10.36 23.16
C ARG A 92 -16.15 -9.32 24.11
N LYS A 93 -15.65 -9.15 25.32
CA LYS A 93 -16.21 -8.25 26.34
C LYS A 93 -15.11 -7.73 27.25
N GLY A 94 -15.38 -6.59 27.89
CA GLY A 94 -14.54 -6.01 28.92
C GLY A 94 -13.42 -5.11 28.39
N VAL A 95 -12.56 -4.65 29.29
CA VAL A 95 -11.47 -3.70 29.03
C VAL A 95 -10.44 -4.26 28.02
N GLY A 96 -10.31 -5.59 27.95
CA GLY A 96 -9.41 -6.26 27.00
C GLY A 96 -9.72 -5.91 25.55
N VAL A 97 -10.99 -5.72 25.17
CA VAL A 97 -11.37 -5.29 23.81
C VAL A 97 -10.78 -3.93 23.49
N SER A 98 -10.95 -2.96 24.40
CA SER A 98 -10.43 -1.60 24.19
C SER A 98 -8.92 -1.57 24.09
N ILE A 99 -8.22 -2.35 24.92
CA ILE A 99 -6.75 -2.45 24.85
C ILE A 99 -6.31 -3.02 23.50
N CYS A 100 -6.93 -4.12 23.05
CA CYS A 100 -6.61 -4.72 21.75
C CYS A 100 -6.86 -3.75 20.60
N LEU A 101 -8.01 -3.05 20.59
CA LEU A 101 -8.33 -2.06 19.55
C LEU A 101 -7.32 -0.91 19.52
N VAL A 102 -6.90 -0.39 20.67
CA VAL A 102 -5.88 0.66 20.75
C VAL A 102 -4.54 0.17 20.20
N LEU A 103 -4.11 -1.04 20.61
CA LEU A 103 -2.85 -1.61 20.12
C LEU A 103 -2.86 -1.84 18.60
N MET A 104 -3.98 -2.30 18.06
CA MET A 104 -4.13 -2.49 16.60
C MET A 104 -4.24 -1.17 15.83
N ALA A 105 -4.79 -0.13 16.45
CA ALA A 105 -4.88 1.19 15.83
C ALA A 105 -3.54 1.95 15.83
N MET A 106 -2.61 1.62 16.72
CA MET A 106 -1.33 2.36 16.85
C MET A 106 -0.53 2.43 15.53
N PRO A 107 -0.33 1.33 14.78
CA PRO A 107 0.40 1.42 13.51
C PRO A 107 -0.29 2.34 12.49
N LEU A 108 -1.63 2.33 12.43
CA LEU A 108 -2.41 3.15 11.50
C LEU A 108 -2.39 4.65 11.83
N LEU A 109 -2.07 5.03 13.07
CA LEU A 109 -1.93 6.43 13.49
C LEU A 109 -0.60 7.05 13.04
N ILE A 110 0.37 6.22 12.64
CA ILE A 110 1.67 6.70 12.17
C ILE A 110 1.54 7.08 10.69
N PRO A 111 1.90 8.32 10.31
CA PRO A 111 1.88 8.73 8.90
C PRO A 111 2.76 7.81 8.04
N TYR A 112 2.26 7.38 6.89
CA TYR A 112 2.91 6.39 6.02
C TYR A 112 4.35 6.75 5.63
N ASN A 113 4.63 8.04 5.39
CA ASN A 113 5.97 8.53 5.10
C ASN A 113 6.96 8.35 6.28
N VAL A 114 6.45 8.37 7.53
CA VAL A 114 7.26 8.15 8.73
C VAL A 114 7.54 6.67 8.95
N VAL A 115 6.60 5.78 8.59
CA VAL A 115 6.77 4.32 8.71
C VAL A 115 8.03 3.85 7.99
N GLY A 116 8.25 4.29 6.75
CA GLY A 116 9.46 3.93 6.00
C GLY A 116 10.76 4.39 6.67
N ALA A 117 10.77 5.60 7.25
CA ALA A 117 11.93 6.13 7.97
C ALA A 117 12.20 5.35 9.27
N MET A 118 11.15 5.01 10.01
CA MET A 118 11.26 4.19 11.23
C MET A 118 11.81 2.80 10.93
N TRP A 119 11.28 2.11 9.93
CA TRP A 119 11.71 0.78 9.55
C TRP A 119 13.11 0.76 8.96
N ASN A 120 13.52 1.83 8.28
CA ASN A 120 14.90 1.99 7.80
C ASN A 120 15.91 1.90 8.97
N ILE A 121 15.64 2.60 10.09
CA ILE A 121 16.50 2.55 11.28
C ILE A 121 16.32 1.25 12.04
N PHE A 122 15.08 0.79 12.22
CA PHE A 122 14.73 -0.41 12.98
C PHE A 122 15.37 -1.70 12.43
N ALA A 123 15.47 -1.79 11.10
CA ALA A 123 16.03 -2.95 10.41
C ALA A 123 17.55 -2.88 10.17
N LEU A 124 18.24 -1.79 10.56
CA LEU A 124 19.69 -1.69 10.38
C LEU A 124 20.45 -2.85 11.07
N PRO A 125 21.43 -3.47 10.40
CA PRO A 125 22.12 -4.65 10.92
C PRO A 125 22.94 -4.39 12.20
N ASP A 126 23.44 -3.16 12.35
CA ASP A 126 24.40 -2.81 13.41
C ASP A 126 23.75 -2.16 14.63
N ILE A 127 22.75 -1.32 14.42
CA ILE A 127 22.11 -0.50 15.46
C ILE A 127 20.59 -0.69 15.56
N GLY A 128 19.97 -1.25 14.52
CA GLY A 128 18.51 -1.46 14.50
C GLY A 128 18.10 -2.61 15.41
N LEU A 129 17.01 -2.41 16.14
CA LEU A 129 16.54 -3.40 17.12
C LEU A 129 16.24 -4.75 16.46
N MET A 130 15.60 -4.73 15.27
CA MET A 130 15.30 -5.93 14.49
C MET A 130 16.56 -6.48 13.83
N GLY A 131 17.32 -5.65 13.11
CA GLY A 131 18.48 -6.12 12.37
C GLY A 131 19.59 -6.66 13.27
N LYS A 132 19.94 -5.92 14.31
CA LYS A 132 20.92 -6.35 15.31
C LYS A 132 20.44 -7.59 16.06
N GLY A 133 19.18 -7.62 16.51
CA GLY A 133 18.62 -8.77 17.22
C GLY A 133 18.65 -10.05 16.39
N LEU A 134 18.32 -9.98 15.09
CA LEU A 134 18.43 -11.13 14.19
C LEU A 134 19.89 -11.61 14.04
N ASN A 135 20.85 -10.66 13.95
CA ASN A 135 22.26 -11.00 13.84
C ASN A 135 22.83 -11.62 15.13
N GLU A 136 22.40 -11.16 16.30
CA GLU A 136 22.75 -11.76 17.60
C GLU A 136 22.19 -13.19 17.77
N LEU A 137 21.06 -13.49 17.11
CA LEU A 137 20.49 -14.85 17.04
C LEU A 137 21.20 -15.75 16.01
N GLY A 138 22.23 -15.25 15.33
CA GLY A 138 23.03 -16.00 14.37
C GLY A 138 22.54 -15.91 12.92
N PHE A 139 21.53 -15.08 12.62
CA PHE A 139 21.14 -14.80 11.25
C PHE A 139 22.06 -13.75 10.65
N ASN A 140 22.54 -13.98 9.44
CA ASN A 140 23.31 -12.96 8.72
C ASN A 140 22.33 -12.02 7.97
N PHE A 141 21.70 -11.12 8.73
CA PHE A 141 20.67 -10.22 8.21
C PHE A 141 21.23 -8.84 7.86
N ASN A 142 21.10 -8.45 6.59
CA ASN A 142 21.46 -7.11 6.12
C ASN A 142 20.60 -6.70 4.94
N TYR A 143 19.50 -5.97 5.20
CA TYR A 143 18.55 -5.56 4.18
C TYR A 143 19.13 -4.55 3.17
N THR A 144 20.23 -3.85 3.51
CA THR A 144 20.85 -2.87 2.60
C THR A 144 21.72 -3.54 1.54
N ARG A 145 22.17 -4.80 1.78
CA ARG A 145 23.06 -5.54 0.89
C ARG A 145 22.46 -6.83 0.32
N GLN A 146 21.45 -7.37 0.97
CA GLN A 146 20.85 -8.65 0.61
C GLN A 146 19.41 -8.45 0.08
N PRO A 147 19.12 -8.79 -1.19
CA PRO A 147 17.80 -8.63 -1.76
C PRO A 147 16.69 -9.36 -0.98
N VAL A 148 16.99 -10.58 -0.50
CA VAL A 148 16.03 -11.38 0.28
C VAL A 148 15.70 -10.70 1.61
N ALA A 149 16.71 -10.19 2.33
CA ALA A 149 16.52 -9.47 3.58
C ALA A 149 15.72 -8.18 3.36
N ALA A 150 15.96 -7.47 2.24
CA ALA A 150 15.17 -6.29 1.85
C ALA A 150 13.70 -6.65 1.62
N TRP A 151 13.41 -7.74 0.91
CA TRP A 151 12.05 -8.23 0.70
C TRP A 151 11.36 -8.60 2.01
N ILE A 152 12.03 -9.34 2.89
CA ILE A 152 11.51 -9.70 4.21
C ILE A 152 11.17 -8.43 5.00
N THR A 153 12.06 -7.43 5.00
CA THR A 153 11.83 -6.16 5.71
C THR A 153 10.60 -5.42 5.15
N LEU A 154 10.47 -5.33 3.82
CA LEU A 154 9.31 -4.68 3.19
C LEU A 154 8.00 -5.39 3.52
N VAL A 155 7.97 -6.72 3.42
CA VAL A 155 6.79 -7.52 3.76
C VAL A 155 6.44 -7.37 5.24
N ALA A 156 7.43 -7.44 6.13
CA ALA A 156 7.21 -7.28 7.57
C ALA A 156 6.67 -5.88 7.91
N MET A 157 7.20 -4.84 7.29
CA MET A 157 6.74 -3.46 7.43
C MET A 157 5.28 -3.31 7.00
N ASP A 158 4.94 -3.84 5.83
CA ASP A 158 3.60 -3.73 5.26
C ASP A 158 2.57 -4.52 6.09
N VAL A 159 2.91 -5.76 6.45
CA VAL A 159 2.07 -6.60 7.32
C VAL A 159 1.85 -5.93 8.68
N TRP A 160 2.89 -5.40 9.31
CA TRP A 160 2.76 -4.71 10.60
C TRP A 160 1.88 -3.46 10.51
N HIS A 161 1.97 -2.70 9.42
CA HIS A 161 1.24 -1.44 9.27
C HIS A 161 -0.25 -1.63 8.93
N TRP A 162 -0.57 -2.66 8.13
CA TRP A 162 -1.91 -2.83 7.55
C TRP A 162 -2.70 -4.03 8.11
N THR A 163 -2.15 -4.82 9.01
CA THR A 163 -2.88 -5.89 9.69
C THR A 163 -3.49 -5.40 10.99
#